data_b9dda4b650ddfe63b1cab240b83a83d6
#
_entry.id   b9dda4b650ddfe63b1cab240b83a83d6
#
_cell.length_a   1.000
_cell.length_b   1.000
_cell.length_c   1.000
_cell.angle_alpha   90.00
_cell.angle_beta   90.00
_cell.angle_gamma   90.00
#
_symmetry.space_group_name_H-M   'P 1'
#
loop_
_entity.id
_entity.type
_entity.pdbx_description
1 polymer ?
#
loop_
_entity_poly.entity_id
_entity_poly.type
_entity_poly.pdbx_seq_one_letter_code
_entity_poly.pdbx_strand_id
1 'polypeptide(L)'
;MKNIIKATIVLGAAALLASGCIKETFPTGSTQTKDQVSKQPSAIDGLLNSIPAAMVTTGTAGHLSSYNVHYDFGIGAIHMATEFMLEDIATLGDNPGYNRFYVWCLNQAQGDTYISCAYFWDCYYPWIKACNDVISLIDPETELAQSQSQLGQALAYRASFYLDLARLYIPKENKYIPIPDEIKELTVPIVTEKTSEQDANNNPRAKRSDMYEFILSDLALAEKLLAGKSLGYNTPNLGVVYGLMARAYLEMGADGDEGAYEKAITYADLAISTSGKTPLTQSEWQDPVNGFNNGAANNSWLWGIGCTSENFNNIGCQAAMLCCEGQWGYAPLSQLGLNKATYEKIKDGDFRKASWLDANAQAHAPLAGSAADGKVFLYGNEDLQIPAAKPYESIKFRPAQGNCTNYTVGNAIDAVMMRVEEMWFIKMEALAQSGKLPEATALLKQFMDLRILDGSYSTAKLGDLDSFIDEMFFQKRVEFWGEGILIFDYKRLDKGITRGYEGTNHPLVWAFNCEGRSPQWNIVITRGEYQSNTAIVNNPDPSQFTKNWTGAE
;
A
#
# COMPACT_ATOMS: atom_id res chain seq x y z
N MET A 1 -15.66 74.55 35.70
CA MET A 1 -15.28 73.38 36.51
C MET A 1 -16.27 72.17 36.39
N LYS A 2 -17.57 72.33 36.41
CA LYS A 2 -18.56 71.20 36.34
C LYS A 2 -18.47 70.36 35.02
N ASN A 3 -18.08 70.97 33.91
CA ASN A 3 -18.01 70.29 32.62
C ASN A 3 -16.68 69.52 32.41
N ILE A 4 -15.61 69.97 33.10
CA ILE A 4 -14.27 69.27 33.05
C ILE A 4 -14.34 68.01 33.90
N ILE A 5 -15.01 68.03 35.04
CA ILE A 5 -15.18 66.86 35.92
C ILE A 5 -16.02 65.79 35.26
N LYS A 6 -17.06 66.15 34.47
CA LYS A 6 -17.86 65.18 33.72
C LYS A 6 -17.05 64.52 32.58
N ALA A 7 -16.21 65.25 31.88
CA ALA A 7 -15.35 64.70 30.83
C ALA A 7 -14.28 63.75 31.39
N THR A 8 -13.72 64.06 32.55
CA THR A 8 -12.70 63.20 33.21
C THR A 8 -13.31 61.89 33.74
N ILE A 9 -14.58 61.92 34.23
CA ILE A 9 -15.28 60.74 34.71
C ILE A 9 -15.68 59.82 33.52
N VAL A 10 -16.07 60.38 32.38
CA VAL A 10 -16.42 59.61 31.17
C VAL A 10 -15.17 58.99 30.55
N LEU A 11 -14.01 59.68 30.52
CA LEU A 11 -12.76 59.08 30.05
C LEU A 11 -12.23 58.01 31.01
N GLY A 12 -12.37 58.18 32.33
CA GLY A 12 -12.01 57.16 33.31
C GLY A 12 -12.89 55.91 33.24
N ALA A 13 -14.18 56.06 33.01
CA ALA A 13 -15.11 54.92 32.80
C ALA A 13 -14.84 54.20 31.48
N ALA A 14 -14.48 54.92 30.40
CA ALA A 14 -14.11 54.31 29.12
C ALA A 14 -12.78 53.54 29.19
N ALA A 15 -11.80 54.02 30.00
CA ALA A 15 -10.54 53.34 30.22
C ALA A 15 -10.68 52.05 31.08
N LEU A 16 -11.65 52.01 31.98
CA LEU A 16 -11.99 50.84 32.80
C LEU A 16 -12.76 49.75 32.00
N LEU A 17 -13.47 50.16 30.96
CA LEU A 17 -14.15 49.22 30.08
C LEU A 17 -13.22 48.59 29.00
N ALA A 18 -12.06 49.22 28.74
CA ALA A 18 -11.05 48.71 27.83
C ALA A 18 -10.06 47.71 28.48
N SER A 19 -10.10 47.54 29.80
CA SER A 19 -9.31 46.55 30.55
C SER A 19 -10.10 45.29 30.89
N GLY A 20 -11.17 45.00 30.14
CA GLY A 20 -11.80 43.69 30.15
C GLY A 20 -10.77 42.66 29.65
N CYS A 21 -10.11 41.95 30.57
CA CYS A 21 -9.44 40.72 30.23
C CYS A 21 -10.42 39.90 29.40
N ILE A 22 -10.15 39.74 28.13
CA ILE A 22 -10.76 38.67 27.34
C ILE A 22 -10.26 37.39 28.03
N LYS A 23 -11.04 36.89 28.99
CA LYS A 23 -10.86 35.51 29.44
C LYS A 23 -11.15 34.67 28.23
N GLU A 24 -10.12 33.99 27.75
CA GLU A 24 -10.31 32.91 26.79
C GLU A 24 -11.42 32.01 27.35
N THR A 25 -12.59 32.05 26.74
CA THR A 25 -13.69 31.15 27.06
C THR A 25 -13.44 29.87 26.30
N PHE A 26 -12.89 28.88 26.99
CA PHE A 26 -12.79 27.54 26.45
C PHE A 26 -14.20 26.97 26.24
N PRO A 27 -14.43 26.23 25.17
CA PRO A 27 -15.70 25.54 24.95
C PRO A 27 -16.03 24.66 26.16
N THR A 28 -17.19 24.87 26.77
CA THR A 28 -17.70 24.08 27.91
C THR A 28 -18.58 22.93 27.40
N GLY A 29 -18.13 22.20 26.38
CA GLY A 29 -18.88 21.11 25.77
C GLY A 29 -17.97 19.91 25.49
N SER A 30 -18.42 19.02 24.61
CA SER A 30 -17.64 17.89 24.13
C SER A 30 -16.46 18.26 23.21
N THR A 31 -16.28 19.54 22.90
CA THR A 31 -15.22 20.07 22.04
C THR A 31 -14.02 20.49 22.90
N GLN A 32 -12.87 19.94 22.65
CA GLN A 32 -11.60 20.30 23.30
C GLN A 32 -10.77 21.21 22.40
N THR A 33 -10.04 22.16 22.99
CA THR A 33 -9.08 22.97 22.24
C THR A 33 -7.80 22.17 21.99
N LYS A 34 -7.02 22.58 20.99
CA LYS A 34 -5.71 21.97 20.66
C LYS A 34 -4.80 21.92 21.91
N ASP A 35 -4.74 22.97 22.70
CA ASP A 35 -3.95 23.03 23.95
C ASP A 35 -4.46 22.08 25.04
N GLN A 36 -5.76 21.84 25.10
CA GLN A 36 -6.32 20.84 26.02
C GLN A 36 -6.00 19.40 25.58
N VAL A 37 -6.08 19.12 24.29
CA VAL A 37 -5.76 17.79 23.73
C VAL A 37 -4.26 17.49 23.90
N SER A 38 -3.38 18.43 23.62
CA SER A 38 -1.92 18.25 23.73
C SER A 38 -1.45 17.86 25.14
N LYS A 39 -2.23 18.23 26.17
CA LYS A 39 -1.97 17.88 27.57
C LYS A 39 -2.56 16.53 28.01
N GLN A 40 -3.25 15.83 27.10
CA GLN A 40 -3.94 14.57 27.41
C GLN A 40 -3.49 13.47 26.44
N PRO A 41 -2.48 12.67 26.77
CA PRO A 41 -1.99 11.60 25.91
C PRO A 41 -3.07 10.63 25.43
N SER A 42 -4.08 10.34 26.27
CA SER A 42 -5.21 9.48 25.87
C SER A 42 -6.11 10.09 24.77
N ALA A 43 -6.20 11.42 24.69
CA ALA A 43 -6.92 12.08 23.59
C ALA A 43 -6.09 12.01 22.28
N ILE A 44 -4.77 12.06 22.39
CA ILE A 44 -3.86 11.87 21.24
C ILE A 44 -3.95 10.44 20.71
N ASP A 45 -4.12 9.43 21.57
CA ASP A 45 -4.35 8.04 21.12
C ASP A 45 -5.57 7.92 20.21
N GLY A 46 -6.64 8.63 20.51
CA GLY A 46 -7.85 8.67 19.66
C GLY A 46 -7.55 9.20 18.25
N LEU A 47 -6.76 10.29 18.17
CA LEU A 47 -6.34 10.87 16.90
C LEU A 47 -5.35 9.96 16.15
N LEU A 48 -4.38 9.38 16.84
CA LEU A 48 -3.44 8.44 16.23
C LEU A 48 -4.17 7.21 15.66
N ASN A 49 -5.10 6.62 16.41
CA ASN A 49 -5.88 5.47 15.97
C ASN A 49 -6.84 5.80 14.81
N SER A 50 -7.20 7.06 14.60
CA SER A 50 -7.99 7.47 13.44
C SER A 50 -7.25 7.30 12.11
N ILE A 51 -5.91 7.30 12.12
CA ILE A 51 -5.09 7.11 10.91
C ILE A 51 -5.31 5.72 10.31
N PRO A 52 -4.99 4.59 11.01
CA PRO A 52 -5.22 3.25 10.47
C PRO A 52 -6.72 2.98 10.25
N ALA A 53 -7.62 3.53 11.07
CA ALA A 53 -9.05 3.39 10.85
C ALA A 53 -9.49 3.99 9.51
N ALA A 54 -9.01 5.19 9.17
CA ALA A 54 -9.30 5.83 7.89
C ALA A 54 -8.72 5.04 6.70
N MET A 55 -7.60 4.34 6.88
CA MET A 55 -6.96 3.56 5.81
C MET A 55 -7.78 2.33 5.38
N VAL A 56 -8.69 1.84 6.21
CA VAL A 56 -9.49 0.62 5.92
C VAL A 56 -10.99 0.89 5.91
N THR A 57 -11.42 2.12 6.15
CA THR A 57 -12.84 2.49 6.15
C THR A 57 -13.37 2.65 4.73
N THR A 58 -14.57 2.11 4.47
CA THR A 58 -15.31 2.32 3.21
C THR A 58 -15.77 3.77 3.11
N GLY A 59 -15.70 4.35 1.89
CA GLY A 59 -16.14 5.73 1.67
C GLY A 59 -15.12 6.78 2.12
N THR A 60 -13.85 6.41 2.20
CA THR A 60 -12.76 7.27 2.69
C THR A 60 -12.49 8.45 1.76
N ALA A 61 -12.61 8.23 0.46
CA ALA A 61 -12.40 9.25 -0.56
C ALA A 61 -13.65 10.10 -0.80
N GLY A 62 -14.21 10.66 0.24
CA GLY A 62 -15.29 11.64 0.37
C GLY A 62 -16.28 11.77 -0.80
N HIS A 63 -15.94 12.51 -1.83
CA HIS A 63 -16.81 12.74 -3.00
C HIS A 63 -16.97 11.52 -3.91
N LEU A 64 -16.13 10.50 -3.79
CA LEU A 64 -16.22 9.28 -4.58
C LEU A 64 -17.22 8.28 -4.00
N SER A 65 -17.52 8.39 -2.71
CA SER A 65 -18.35 7.43 -1.96
C SER A 65 -19.78 7.31 -2.52
N SER A 66 -20.36 8.38 -3.04
CA SER A 66 -21.72 8.36 -3.60
C SER A 66 -21.87 7.53 -4.88
N TYR A 67 -20.77 7.29 -5.59
CA TYR A 67 -20.77 6.56 -6.87
C TYR A 67 -20.02 5.25 -6.86
N ASN A 68 -19.13 5.04 -5.91
CA ASN A 68 -18.17 3.95 -5.97
C ASN A 68 -17.88 3.28 -4.61
N VAL A 69 -18.84 3.21 -3.70
CA VAL A 69 -18.71 2.53 -2.39
C VAL A 69 -18.16 1.09 -2.50
N HIS A 70 -18.35 0.43 -3.63
CA HIS A 70 -17.86 -0.92 -3.88
C HIS A 70 -16.35 -1.00 -4.11
N TYR A 71 -15.73 0.12 -4.47
CA TYR A 71 -14.30 0.22 -4.82
C TYR A 71 -13.54 1.17 -3.89
N ASP A 72 -14.24 1.81 -2.96
CA ASP A 72 -13.68 2.73 -1.98
C ASP A 72 -13.62 2.03 -0.62
N PHE A 73 -12.58 1.22 -0.43
CA PHE A 73 -12.25 0.55 0.82
C PHE A 73 -10.79 0.80 1.26
N GLY A 74 -10.34 2.03 1.04
CA GLY A 74 -9.07 2.55 1.53
C GLY A 74 -7.84 1.88 0.92
N ILE A 75 -6.88 1.51 1.75
CA ILE A 75 -5.59 0.96 1.31
C ILE A 75 -5.75 -0.34 0.51
N GLY A 76 -6.71 -1.17 0.86
CA GLY A 76 -7.00 -2.39 0.11
C GLY A 76 -7.40 -2.10 -1.34
N ALA A 77 -8.18 -1.02 -1.56
CA ALA A 77 -8.55 -0.58 -2.90
C ALA A 77 -7.35 0.01 -3.68
N ILE A 78 -6.43 0.71 -3.00
CA ILE A 78 -5.17 1.17 -3.59
C ILE A 78 -4.32 -0.03 -4.04
N HIS A 79 -4.17 -1.05 -3.19
CA HIS A 79 -3.46 -2.28 -3.54
C HIS A 79 -4.08 -2.95 -4.77
N MET A 80 -5.41 -3.08 -4.80
CA MET A 80 -6.11 -3.62 -5.96
C MET A 80 -5.86 -2.79 -7.22
N ALA A 81 -5.99 -1.46 -7.14
CA ALA A 81 -5.81 -0.58 -8.28
C ALA A 81 -4.39 -0.69 -8.87
N THR A 82 -3.36 -0.73 -8.02
CA THR A 82 -1.97 -0.88 -8.47
C THR A 82 -1.70 -2.25 -9.08
N GLU A 83 -2.25 -3.33 -8.53
CA GLU A 83 -2.12 -4.67 -9.09
C GLU A 83 -2.82 -4.80 -10.47
N PHE A 84 -3.97 -4.17 -10.65
CA PHE A 84 -4.65 -4.15 -11.95
C PHE A 84 -3.93 -3.36 -13.04
N MET A 85 -2.98 -2.51 -12.67
CA MET A 85 -2.08 -1.86 -13.64
C MET A 85 -0.98 -2.79 -14.16
N LEU A 86 -0.86 -4.01 -13.62
CA LEU A 86 0.16 -5.00 -13.94
C LEU A 86 -0.41 -6.16 -14.75
N GLU A 87 0.34 -7.25 -14.91
CA GLU A 87 -0.10 -8.37 -15.75
C GLU A 87 -0.66 -9.58 -14.98
N ASP A 88 -0.49 -9.64 -13.65
CA ASP A 88 -0.70 -10.88 -12.92
C ASP A 88 -2.13 -11.12 -12.42
N ILE A 89 -3.00 -10.10 -12.38
CA ILE A 89 -4.41 -10.29 -12.05
C ILE A 89 -5.23 -10.39 -13.34
N ALA A 90 -5.81 -11.55 -13.57
CA ALA A 90 -6.77 -11.81 -14.66
C ALA A 90 -8.20 -11.84 -14.12
N THR A 91 -9.13 -11.16 -14.80
CA THR A 91 -10.57 -11.33 -14.58
C THR A 91 -11.05 -12.56 -15.35
N LEU A 92 -11.56 -13.54 -14.63
CA LEU A 92 -11.95 -14.83 -15.18
C LEU A 92 -13.46 -14.98 -15.40
N GLY A 93 -14.23 -14.10 -14.77
CA GLY A 93 -15.69 -14.13 -14.84
C GLY A 93 -16.25 -13.71 -16.20
N ASP A 94 -17.46 -14.18 -16.49
CA ASP A 94 -18.14 -13.92 -17.77
C ASP A 94 -18.68 -12.48 -17.88
N ASN A 95 -18.69 -11.74 -16.77
CA ASN A 95 -19.11 -10.34 -16.72
C ASN A 95 -18.00 -9.42 -16.18
N PRO A 96 -17.04 -9.06 -17.03
CA PRO A 96 -15.95 -8.20 -16.63
C PRO A 96 -16.40 -6.78 -16.19
N GLY A 97 -17.64 -6.39 -16.51
CA GLY A 97 -18.21 -5.09 -16.10
C GLY A 97 -18.38 -4.92 -14.59
N TYR A 98 -18.41 -5.99 -13.82
CA TYR A 98 -18.38 -5.90 -12.35
C TYR A 98 -17.02 -5.49 -11.81
N ASN A 99 -15.97 -5.61 -12.58
CA ASN A 99 -14.63 -5.26 -12.12
C ASN A 99 -14.20 -3.88 -12.61
N ARG A 100 -14.59 -2.82 -11.92
CA ARG A 100 -14.25 -1.45 -12.29
C ARG A 100 -12.78 -1.10 -12.07
N PHE A 101 -12.04 -1.84 -11.27
CA PHE A 101 -10.59 -1.64 -11.20
C PHE A 101 -9.91 -1.82 -12.55
N TYR A 102 -10.38 -2.75 -13.38
CA TYR A 102 -9.91 -2.85 -14.76
C TYR A 102 -10.16 -1.57 -15.57
N VAL A 103 -11.35 -0.99 -15.44
CA VAL A 103 -11.66 0.27 -16.13
C VAL A 103 -10.79 1.40 -15.63
N TRP A 104 -10.52 1.46 -14.34
CA TRP A 104 -9.67 2.50 -13.76
C TRP A 104 -8.20 2.37 -14.18
N CYS A 105 -7.75 1.16 -14.40
CA CYS A 105 -6.36 0.87 -14.72
C CYS A 105 -6.10 0.70 -16.21
N LEU A 106 -7.13 0.89 -17.04
CA LEU A 106 -7.00 0.93 -18.47
C LEU A 106 -6.58 2.31 -18.96
N ASN A 107 -5.87 2.33 -20.08
CA ASN A 107 -5.38 3.52 -20.74
C ASN A 107 -6.41 4.65 -20.98
N GLN A 108 -7.69 4.35 -20.91
CA GLN A 108 -8.78 5.31 -21.18
C GLN A 108 -9.28 6.05 -19.93
N ALA A 109 -8.82 5.68 -18.74
CA ALA A 109 -9.37 6.18 -17.47
C ALA A 109 -8.28 6.71 -16.52
N GLN A 110 -7.21 7.27 -17.05
CA GLN A 110 -6.05 7.73 -16.27
C GLN A 110 -5.70 9.21 -16.47
N GLY A 111 -6.56 10.00 -17.08
CA GLY A 111 -6.44 11.45 -17.12
C GLY A 111 -6.88 12.11 -15.81
N ASP A 112 -6.59 13.38 -15.68
CA ASP A 112 -6.78 14.20 -14.47
C ASP A 112 -8.21 14.31 -13.96
N THR A 113 -9.21 13.98 -14.79
CA THR A 113 -10.65 14.00 -14.45
C THR A 113 -11.19 12.65 -14.01
N TYR A 114 -10.39 11.60 -14.10
CA TYR A 114 -10.84 10.26 -13.78
C TYR A 114 -10.66 9.91 -12.29
N ILE A 115 -11.58 9.11 -11.81
CA ILE A 115 -11.60 8.64 -10.41
C ILE A 115 -10.31 7.92 -10.03
N SER A 116 -9.73 7.14 -10.95
CA SER A 116 -8.46 6.44 -10.71
C SER A 116 -7.33 7.36 -10.27
N CYS A 117 -7.20 8.54 -10.88
CA CYS A 117 -6.19 9.52 -10.49
C CYS A 117 -6.55 10.27 -9.22
N ALA A 118 -7.83 10.61 -9.04
CA ALA A 118 -8.30 11.28 -7.84
C ALA A 118 -8.20 10.40 -6.59
N TYR A 119 -8.45 9.09 -6.72
CA TYR A 119 -8.52 8.17 -5.58
C TYR A 119 -7.24 8.11 -4.76
N PHE A 120 -6.07 8.00 -5.40
CA PHE A 120 -4.79 8.01 -4.69
C PHE A 120 -4.59 9.31 -3.91
N TRP A 121 -4.84 10.44 -4.56
CA TRP A 121 -4.68 11.77 -3.95
C TRP A 121 -5.62 11.96 -2.77
N ASP A 122 -6.89 11.64 -2.97
CA ASP A 122 -7.96 11.85 -2.00
C ASP A 122 -7.89 10.88 -0.80
N CYS A 123 -7.13 9.80 -0.91
CA CYS A 123 -6.80 8.93 0.23
C CYS A 123 -5.57 9.42 0.98
N TYR A 124 -4.44 9.59 0.29
CA TYR A 124 -3.15 9.85 0.96
C TYR A 124 -3.09 11.22 1.64
N TYR A 125 -3.58 12.30 1.02
CA TYR A 125 -3.49 13.62 1.64
C TYR A 125 -4.33 13.79 2.90
N PRO A 126 -5.57 13.31 3.00
CA PRO A 126 -6.29 13.23 4.27
C PRO A 126 -5.59 12.40 5.34
N TRP A 127 -4.95 11.28 4.98
CA TRP A 127 -4.17 10.49 5.93
C TRP A 127 -2.91 11.23 6.40
N ILE A 128 -2.23 11.94 5.50
CA ILE A 128 -1.09 12.84 5.84
C ILE A 128 -1.58 13.96 6.78
N LYS A 129 -2.74 14.54 6.49
CA LYS A 129 -3.33 15.55 7.39
C LYS A 129 -3.55 15.00 8.79
N ALA A 130 -4.12 13.80 8.91
CA ALA A 130 -4.32 13.15 10.21
C ALA A 130 -2.98 12.93 10.95
N CYS A 131 -1.92 12.55 10.24
CA CYS A 131 -0.57 12.47 10.82
C CYS A 131 -0.08 13.86 11.30
N ASN A 132 -0.24 14.89 10.48
CA ASN A 132 0.16 16.26 10.80
C ASN A 132 -0.61 16.78 12.03
N ASP A 133 -1.89 16.45 12.17
CA ASP A 133 -2.69 16.81 13.32
C ASP A 133 -2.11 16.21 14.62
N VAL A 134 -1.71 14.94 14.63
CA VAL A 134 -1.03 14.29 15.76
C VAL A 134 0.34 14.92 16.04
N ILE A 135 1.18 15.06 15.01
CA ILE A 135 2.54 15.61 15.12
C ILE A 135 2.50 17.02 15.71
N SER A 136 1.52 17.84 15.31
CA SER A 136 1.37 19.21 15.78
C SER A 136 1.03 19.35 17.27
N LEU A 137 0.65 18.26 17.93
CA LEU A 137 0.21 18.23 19.34
C LEU A 137 1.33 17.81 20.30
N ILE A 138 2.42 17.25 19.78
CA ILE A 138 3.47 16.64 20.60
C ILE A 138 4.78 17.40 20.38
N ASP A 139 5.40 17.80 21.49
CA ASP A 139 6.75 18.37 21.46
C ASP A 139 7.76 17.27 21.04
N PRO A 140 8.55 17.48 19.98
CA PRO A 140 9.57 16.51 19.55
C PRO A 140 10.61 16.16 20.64
N GLU A 141 10.83 17.05 21.60
CA GLU A 141 11.76 16.86 22.72
C GLU A 141 11.06 16.29 23.97
N THR A 142 9.81 15.79 23.84
CA THR A 142 9.07 15.22 24.98
C THR A 142 9.81 14.05 25.62
N GLU A 143 9.83 14.01 26.94
CA GLU A 143 10.38 12.88 27.73
C GLU A 143 9.29 11.85 28.08
N LEU A 144 8.03 12.14 27.80
CA LEU A 144 6.91 11.24 28.10
C LEU A 144 6.92 10.04 27.14
N ALA A 145 7.15 8.85 27.68
CA ALA A 145 7.30 7.63 26.89
C ALA A 145 6.10 7.32 25.96
N GLN A 146 4.87 7.66 26.38
CA GLN A 146 3.66 7.51 25.57
C GLN A 146 3.66 8.51 24.41
N SER A 147 3.94 9.79 24.67
CA SER A 147 4.00 10.83 23.63
C SER A 147 5.12 10.57 22.64
N GLN A 148 6.29 10.06 23.08
CA GLN A 148 7.35 9.59 22.18
C GLN A 148 6.83 8.50 21.24
N SER A 149 6.12 7.49 21.78
CA SER A 149 5.57 6.42 20.96
C SER A 149 4.53 6.93 19.96
N GLN A 150 3.64 7.82 20.39
CA GLN A 150 2.62 8.43 19.53
C GLN A 150 3.24 9.24 18.38
N LEU A 151 4.21 10.09 18.70
CA LEU A 151 4.92 10.90 17.70
C LEU A 151 5.69 10.01 16.72
N GLY A 152 6.43 9.01 17.21
CA GLY A 152 7.18 8.09 16.38
C GLY A 152 6.30 7.31 15.40
N GLN A 153 5.13 6.86 15.84
CA GLN A 153 4.14 6.20 14.97
C GLN A 153 3.58 7.15 13.91
N ALA A 154 3.18 8.38 14.30
CA ALA A 154 2.62 9.36 13.37
C ALA A 154 3.64 9.75 12.28
N LEU A 155 4.91 9.92 12.65
CA LEU A 155 6.02 10.18 11.72
C LEU A 155 6.23 9.01 10.75
N ALA A 156 6.21 7.77 11.25
CA ALA A 156 6.35 6.58 10.42
C ALA A 156 5.17 6.40 9.43
N TYR A 157 3.93 6.69 9.85
CA TYR A 157 2.77 6.75 8.95
C TYR A 157 2.97 7.81 7.86
N ARG A 158 3.32 9.05 8.25
CA ARG A 158 3.52 10.15 7.29
C ARG A 158 4.62 9.81 6.27
N ALA A 159 5.74 9.30 6.75
CA ALA A 159 6.85 8.86 5.90
C ALA A 159 6.41 7.77 4.91
N SER A 160 5.60 6.79 5.35
CA SER A 160 5.11 5.74 4.46
C SER A 160 4.20 6.28 3.36
N PHE A 161 3.32 7.23 3.68
CA PHE A 161 2.42 7.85 2.71
C PHE A 161 3.18 8.69 1.68
N TYR A 162 4.17 9.47 2.11
CA TYR A 162 5.01 10.22 1.19
C TYR A 162 5.91 9.33 0.34
N LEU A 163 6.39 8.21 0.88
CA LEU A 163 7.15 7.25 0.09
C LEU A 163 6.32 6.63 -1.03
N ASP A 164 5.08 6.24 -0.75
CA ASP A 164 4.17 5.72 -1.77
C ASP A 164 3.81 6.79 -2.80
N LEU A 165 3.46 8.00 -2.37
CA LEU A 165 3.19 9.12 -3.27
C LEU A 165 4.41 9.46 -4.14
N ALA A 166 5.62 9.52 -3.56
CA ALA A 166 6.83 9.77 -4.32
C ALA A 166 7.00 8.74 -5.44
N ARG A 167 6.89 7.44 -5.12
CA ARG A 167 7.04 6.35 -6.07
C ARG A 167 5.95 6.32 -7.15
N LEU A 168 4.71 6.66 -6.80
CA LEU A 168 3.59 6.70 -7.74
C LEU A 168 3.71 7.89 -8.71
N TYR A 169 4.04 9.09 -8.19
CA TYR A 169 3.93 10.33 -8.95
C TYR A 169 5.22 10.81 -9.61
N ILE A 170 6.41 10.36 -9.17
CA ILE A 170 7.65 10.66 -9.92
C ILE A 170 7.57 10.02 -11.30
N PRO A 171 7.67 10.80 -12.39
CA PRO A 171 7.60 10.22 -13.72
C PRO A 171 8.92 9.51 -14.06
N LYS A 172 8.81 8.29 -14.58
CA LYS A 172 9.94 7.54 -15.12
C LYS A 172 9.85 7.47 -16.62
N GLU A 173 11.01 7.58 -17.28
CA GLU A 173 11.13 7.45 -18.74
C GLU A 173 10.51 6.14 -19.23
N ASN A 174 9.83 6.22 -20.36
CA ASN A 174 9.19 5.08 -21.03
C ASN A 174 9.26 5.26 -22.55
N LYS A 175 8.97 4.20 -23.30
CA LYS A 175 9.08 4.22 -24.77
C LYS A 175 7.92 4.92 -25.49
N TYR A 176 6.86 5.30 -24.77
CA TYR A 176 5.58 5.67 -25.38
C TYR A 176 5.26 7.16 -25.28
N ILE A 177 5.51 7.75 -24.12
CA ILE A 177 5.19 9.15 -23.83
C ILE A 177 6.44 9.84 -23.28
N PRO A 178 6.96 10.85 -23.99
CA PRO A 178 8.13 11.58 -23.52
C PRO A 178 7.82 12.34 -22.22
N ILE A 179 8.77 12.35 -21.32
CA ILE A 179 8.69 13.09 -20.06
C ILE A 179 9.44 14.42 -20.23
N PRO A 180 8.79 15.57 -20.02
CA PRO A 180 9.45 16.86 -20.02
C PRO A 180 10.54 16.95 -18.96
N ASP A 181 11.69 17.55 -19.28
CA ASP A 181 12.86 17.59 -18.39
C ASP A 181 12.55 18.29 -17.07
N GLU A 182 11.68 19.30 -17.08
CA GLU A 182 11.28 20.07 -15.92
C GLU A 182 10.53 19.29 -14.84
N ILE A 183 9.97 18.12 -15.17
CA ILE A 183 9.20 17.30 -14.22
C ILE A 183 9.87 15.98 -13.84
N LYS A 184 10.97 15.60 -14.49
CA LYS A 184 11.62 14.28 -14.28
C LYS A 184 11.96 13.96 -12.83
N GLU A 185 12.31 14.99 -12.06
CA GLU A 185 12.69 14.88 -10.65
C GLU A 185 11.58 15.33 -9.70
N LEU A 186 10.36 15.56 -10.17
CA LEU A 186 9.28 16.07 -9.34
C LEU A 186 8.39 14.93 -8.80
N THR A 187 8.21 14.92 -7.48
CA THR A 187 7.32 14.00 -6.75
C THR A 187 5.93 14.61 -6.55
N VAL A 188 5.55 14.94 -5.33
CA VAL A 188 4.31 15.62 -4.96
C VAL A 188 4.62 16.78 -4.00
N PRO A 189 3.69 17.73 -3.74
CA PRO A 189 3.87 18.75 -2.72
C PRO A 189 4.06 18.16 -1.32
N ILE A 190 4.98 18.70 -0.55
CA ILE A 190 5.12 18.37 0.88
C ILE A 190 4.20 19.30 1.69
N VAL A 191 3.30 18.70 2.47
CA VAL A 191 2.39 19.38 3.40
C VAL A 191 2.68 18.85 4.81
N THR A 192 3.03 19.77 5.70
CA THR A 192 3.37 19.45 7.09
C THR A 192 2.38 20.11 8.06
N GLU A 193 2.55 19.83 9.34
CA GLU A 193 1.83 20.49 10.44
C GLU A 193 2.04 22.01 10.50
N LYS A 194 3.02 22.54 9.75
CA LYS A 194 3.38 23.96 9.67
C LYS A 194 2.87 24.64 8.41
N THR A 195 2.39 23.85 7.42
CA THR A 195 1.91 24.38 6.16
C THR A 195 0.55 25.09 6.38
N SER A 196 0.49 26.38 6.11
CA SER A 196 -0.76 27.14 6.16
C SER A 196 -1.62 26.87 4.91
N GLU A 197 -2.93 27.19 4.99
CA GLU A 197 -3.83 27.11 3.83
C GLU A 197 -3.34 28.02 2.69
N GLN A 198 -2.81 29.18 3.00
CA GLN A 198 -2.26 30.10 2.00
C GLN A 198 -1.03 29.48 1.30
N ASP A 199 -0.13 28.82 2.06
CA ASP A 199 1.05 28.17 1.49
C ASP A 199 0.64 26.96 0.62
N ALA A 200 -0.38 26.21 1.04
CA ALA A 200 -0.90 25.07 0.28
C ALA A 200 -1.41 25.45 -1.11
N ASN A 201 -2.00 26.65 -1.27
CA ASN A 201 -2.52 27.13 -2.55
C ASN A 201 -1.44 27.49 -3.59
N ASN A 202 -0.17 27.52 -3.18
CA ASN A 202 0.99 27.75 -4.05
C ASN A 202 2.18 26.87 -3.66
N ASN A 203 1.91 25.59 -3.42
CA ASN A 203 2.90 24.61 -2.98
C ASN A 203 3.35 23.75 -4.17
N PRO A 204 4.55 23.97 -4.74
CA PRO A 204 5.02 23.19 -5.87
C PRO A 204 5.30 21.74 -5.48
N ARG A 205 5.38 20.88 -6.48
CA ARG A 205 5.90 19.52 -6.34
C ARG A 205 7.34 19.57 -5.83
N ALA A 206 7.63 18.79 -4.79
CA ALA A 206 8.98 18.67 -4.25
C ALA A 206 9.89 17.89 -5.21
N LYS A 207 11.15 18.26 -5.28
CA LYS A 207 12.15 17.45 -5.96
C LYS A 207 12.34 16.10 -5.26
N ARG A 208 12.76 15.11 -6.00
CA ARG A 208 13.06 13.77 -5.49
C ARG A 208 14.00 13.82 -4.28
N SER A 209 15.11 14.58 -4.38
CA SER A 209 16.06 14.74 -3.28
C SER A 209 15.41 15.26 -2.00
N ASP A 210 14.64 16.34 -2.12
CA ASP A 210 13.99 16.99 -0.97
C ASP A 210 12.93 16.09 -0.33
N MET A 211 12.21 15.35 -1.16
CA MET A 211 11.20 14.38 -0.70
C MET A 211 11.83 13.22 0.07
N TYR A 212 12.93 12.62 -0.45
CA TYR A 212 13.60 11.53 0.26
C TYR A 212 14.31 12.02 1.52
N GLU A 213 14.88 13.24 1.53
CA GLU A 213 15.40 13.87 2.73
C GLU A 213 14.30 14.04 3.80
N PHE A 214 13.12 14.53 3.39
CA PHE A 214 11.97 14.68 4.28
C PHE A 214 11.51 13.33 4.86
N ILE A 215 11.32 12.32 4.01
CA ILE A 215 10.91 10.94 4.42
C ILE A 215 11.94 10.37 5.41
N LEU A 216 13.22 10.45 5.08
CA LEU A 216 14.29 9.90 5.93
C LEU A 216 14.44 10.68 7.23
N SER A 217 14.16 11.99 7.26
CA SER A 217 14.17 12.76 8.50
C SER A 217 13.05 12.34 9.46
N ASP A 218 11.83 12.12 8.94
CA ASP A 218 10.73 11.57 9.73
C ASP A 218 11.07 10.19 10.28
N LEU A 219 11.63 9.31 9.44
CA LEU A 219 12.00 7.95 9.85
C LEU A 219 13.15 7.94 10.87
N ALA A 220 14.14 8.83 10.75
CA ALA A 220 15.23 8.93 11.71
C ALA A 220 14.75 9.41 13.09
N LEU A 221 13.79 10.34 13.13
CA LEU A 221 13.17 10.74 14.38
C LEU A 221 12.29 9.62 14.95
N ALA A 222 11.52 8.92 14.09
CA ALA A 222 10.72 7.78 14.49
C ALA A 222 11.59 6.63 15.06
N GLU A 223 12.73 6.33 14.44
CA GLU A 223 13.72 5.36 14.94
C GLU A 223 14.13 5.67 16.38
N LYS A 224 14.53 6.93 16.65
CA LYS A 224 14.92 7.38 17.99
C LYS A 224 13.78 7.23 19.00
N LEU A 225 12.56 7.63 18.63
CA LEU A 225 11.40 7.68 19.51
C LEU A 225 10.80 6.29 19.80
N LEU A 226 10.90 5.36 18.84
CA LEU A 226 10.38 3.99 18.96
C LEU A 226 11.40 2.98 19.48
N ALA A 227 12.66 3.40 19.69
CA ALA A 227 13.68 2.55 20.25
C ALA A 227 13.25 1.99 21.63
N GLY A 228 13.34 0.67 21.79
CA GLY A 228 12.96 -0.01 23.04
C GLY A 228 11.44 -0.07 23.32
N LYS A 229 10.58 0.40 22.40
CA LYS A 229 9.13 0.28 22.54
C LYS A 229 8.67 -1.09 22.02
N SER A 230 7.78 -1.75 22.76
CA SER A 230 7.14 -3.00 22.35
C SER A 230 5.77 -2.69 21.76
N LEU A 231 5.66 -2.74 20.43
CA LEU A 231 4.44 -2.47 19.68
C LEU A 231 4.05 -3.68 18.83
N GLY A 232 2.75 -3.86 18.61
CA GLY A 232 2.22 -4.95 17.78
C GLY A 232 2.46 -4.74 16.29
N TYR A 233 2.13 -5.77 15.49
CA TYR A 233 2.22 -5.71 14.02
C TYR A 233 1.22 -4.73 13.37
N ASN A 234 0.16 -4.35 14.08
CA ASN A 234 -0.89 -3.45 13.59
C ASN A 234 -0.59 -1.96 13.79
N THR A 235 0.61 -1.64 14.21
CA THR A 235 1.10 -0.26 14.35
C THR A 235 2.52 -0.16 13.82
N PRO A 236 2.94 1.00 13.29
CA PRO A 236 4.33 1.21 12.95
C PRO A 236 5.23 1.03 14.18
N ASN A 237 6.05 0.00 14.16
CA ASN A 237 7.05 -0.31 15.17
C ASN A 237 8.47 -0.09 14.61
N LEU A 238 9.50 -0.30 15.40
CA LEU A 238 10.88 -0.07 14.97
C LEU A 238 11.29 -0.92 13.77
N GLY A 239 10.82 -2.16 13.67
CA GLY A 239 11.05 -3.02 12.50
C GLY A 239 10.41 -2.46 11.23
N VAL A 240 9.24 -1.84 11.34
CA VAL A 240 8.55 -1.15 10.22
C VAL A 240 9.34 0.09 9.79
N VAL A 241 9.86 0.88 10.73
CA VAL A 241 10.69 2.05 10.41
C VAL A 241 11.92 1.62 9.59
N TYR A 242 12.61 0.57 9.99
CA TYR A 242 13.74 0.03 9.23
C TYR A 242 13.31 -0.50 7.86
N GLY A 243 12.17 -1.18 7.76
CA GLY A 243 11.62 -1.63 6.48
C GLY A 243 11.28 -0.48 5.52
N LEU A 244 10.74 0.63 6.03
CA LEU A 244 10.47 1.84 5.25
C LEU A 244 11.78 2.51 4.79
N MET A 245 12.81 2.56 5.64
CA MET A 245 14.14 3.03 5.25
C MET A 245 14.75 2.14 4.17
N ALA A 246 14.61 0.81 4.28
CA ALA A 246 15.08 -0.12 3.26
C ALA A 246 14.40 0.11 1.91
N ARG A 247 13.06 0.31 1.88
CA ARG A 247 12.31 0.69 0.68
C ARG A 247 12.83 2.01 0.08
N ALA A 248 13.00 3.04 0.90
CA ALA A 248 13.47 4.36 0.44
C ALA A 248 14.87 4.27 -0.17
N TYR A 249 15.80 3.62 0.50
CA TYR A 249 17.18 3.47 0.00
C TYR A 249 17.28 2.57 -1.23
N LEU A 250 16.39 1.58 -1.40
CA LEU A 250 16.34 0.79 -2.63
C LEU A 250 15.97 1.65 -3.84
N GLU A 251 14.96 2.52 -3.71
CA GLU A 251 14.58 3.47 -4.76
C GLU A 251 15.71 4.47 -5.06
N MET A 252 16.32 5.04 -4.01
CA MET A 252 17.45 5.96 -4.15
C MET A 252 18.63 5.31 -4.87
N GLY A 253 18.94 4.04 -4.57
CA GLY A 253 19.99 3.29 -5.25
C GLY A 253 19.68 3.08 -6.74
N ALA A 254 18.43 2.78 -7.08
CA ALA A 254 17.99 2.64 -8.47
C ALA A 254 18.03 3.97 -9.24
N ASP A 255 17.92 5.09 -8.55
CA ASP A 255 18.07 6.43 -9.11
C ASP A 255 19.54 6.90 -9.16
N GLY A 256 20.49 6.07 -8.71
CA GLY A 256 21.93 6.32 -8.81
C GLY A 256 22.55 7.01 -7.60
N ASP A 257 21.84 7.13 -6.47
CA ASP A 257 22.39 7.73 -5.26
C ASP A 257 23.48 6.81 -4.65
N GLU A 258 24.67 7.37 -4.49
CA GLU A 258 25.86 6.62 -4.04
C GLU A 258 25.66 6.02 -2.65
N GLY A 259 26.00 4.74 -2.48
CA GLY A 259 25.91 4.01 -1.21
C GLY A 259 24.47 3.71 -0.75
N ALA A 260 23.45 4.02 -1.55
CA ALA A 260 22.05 3.77 -1.17
C ALA A 260 21.72 2.28 -1.13
N TYR A 261 22.24 1.47 -2.04
CA TYR A 261 22.04 0.01 -2.00
C TYR A 261 22.64 -0.63 -0.74
N GLU A 262 23.81 -0.19 -0.27
CA GLU A 262 24.42 -0.66 0.97
C GLU A 262 23.54 -0.31 2.19
N LYS A 263 22.93 0.86 2.18
CA LYS A 263 21.97 1.26 3.21
C LYS A 263 20.69 0.43 3.12
N ALA A 264 20.18 0.16 1.92
CA ALA A 264 19.02 -0.72 1.74
C ALA A 264 19.27 -2.12 2.32
N ILE A 265 20.44 -2.71 2.09
CA ILE A 265 20.87 -3.98 2.71
C ILE A 265 20.89 -3.88 4.22
N THR A 266 21.52 -2.82 4.76
CA THR A 266 21.67 -2.61 6.20
C THR A 266 20.30 -2.50 6.88
N TYR A 267 19.40 -1.69 6.35
CA TYR A 267 18.08 -1.49 6.95
C TYR A 267 17.14 -2.68 6.76
N ALA A 268 17.28 -3.44 5.67
CA ALA A 268 16.58 -4.72 5.51
C ALA A 268 17.01 -5.73 6.60
N ASP A 269 18.32 -5.85 6.86
CA ASP A 269 18.85 -6.71 7.94
C ASP A 269 18.40 -6.23 9.34
N LEU A 270 18.35 -4.93 9.57
CA LEU A 270 17.83 -4.36 10.82
C LEU A 270 16.32 -4.64 10.97
N ALA A 271 15.53 -4.53 9.91
CA ALA A 271 14.11 -4.86 9.96
C ALA A 271 13.86 -6.35 10.30
N ILE A 272 14.61 -7.26 9.67
CA ILE A 272 14.55 -8.70 9.94
C ILE A 272 14.95 -8.98 11.41
N SER A 273 16.11 -8.50 11.83
CA SER A 273 16.65 -8.81 13.16
C SER A 273 15.85 -8.17 14.30
N THR A 274 15.36 -6.94 14.10
CA THR A 274 14.57 -6.23 15.12
C THR A 274 13.17 -6.82 15.28
N SER A 275 12.54 -7.23 14.19
CA SER A 275 11.21 -7.84 14.24
C SER A 275 11.22 -9.27 14.76
N GLY A 276 12.32 -10.00 14.55
CA GLY A 276 12.41 -11.44 14.83
C GLY A 276 11.47 -12.29 13.96
N LYS A 277 10.92 -11.69 12.90
CA LYS A 277 10.00 -12.36 11.96
C LYS A 277 10.77 -13.23 10.97
N THR A 278 10.08 -14.26 10.49
CA THR A 278 10.62 -15.22 9.50
C THR A 278 9.64 -15.39 8.36
N PRO A 279 10.11 -15.75 7.13
CA PRO A 279 9.23 -16.08 6.03
C PRO A 279 8.25 -17.19 6.40
N LEU A 280 7.01 -17.08 5.93
CA LEU A 280 5.96 -18.08 6.16
C LEU A 280 6.41 -19.47 5.71
N THR A 281 6.18 -20.45 6.55
CA THR A 281 6.27 -21.87 6.19
C THR A 281 5.09 -22.28 5.31
N GLN A 282 5.17 -23.45 4.67
CA GLN A 282 4.06 -23.98 3.89
C GLN A 282 2.77 -24.08 4.72
N SER A 283 2.85 -24.58 5.95
CA SER A 283 1.71 -24.72 6.84
C SER A 283 1.10 -23.38 7.23
N GLU A 284 1.92 -22.38 7.54
CA GLU A 284 1.42 -21.02 7.83
C GLU A 284 0.83 -20.33 6.60
N TRP A 285 1.41 -20.55 5.41
CA TRP A 285 0.88 -19.99 4.17
C TRP A 285 -0.50 -20.55 3.81
N GLN A 286 -0.72 -21.84 4.04
CA GLN A 286 -1.90 -22.58 3.59
C GLN A 286 -3.00 -22.71 4.66
N ASP A 287 -2.74 -22.36 5.92
CA ASP A 287 -3.75 -22.44 6.98
C ASP A 287 -4.92 -21.47 6.70
N PRO A 288 -6.16 -21.97 6.65
CA PRO A 288 -7.32 -21.14 6.34
C PRO A 288 -7.73 -20.17 7.46
N VAL A 289 -7.30 -20.42 8.69
CA VAL A 289 -7.73 -19.69 9.88
C VAL A 289 -6.62 -18.82 10.44
N ASN A 290 -5.42 -19.41 10.61
CA ASN A 290 -4.27 -18.76 11.25
C ASN A 290 -3.12 -18.51 10.26
N GLY A 291 -3.40 -18.56 8.96
CA GLY A 291 -2.41 -18.46 7.91
C GLY A 291 -2.11 -17.05 7.44
N PHE A 292 -1.87 -16.94 6.13
CA PHE A 292 -1.44 -15.71 5.47
C PHE A 292 -2.29 -14.48 5.83
N ASN A 293 -3.61 -14.61 5.90
CA ASN A 293 -4.57 -13.53 6.15
C ASN A 293 -4.77 -13.18 7.63
N ASN A 294 -4.02 -13.75 8.54
CA ASN A 294 -4.11 -13.49 9.97
C ASN A 294 -2.79 -12.96 10.52
N GLY A 295 -2.59 -11.65 10.45
CA GLY A 295 -1.36 -10.98 10.89
C GLY A 295 -1.03 -11.19 12.38
N ALA A 296 -2.03 -11.46 13.22
CA ALA A 296 -1.83 -11.77 14.63
C ALA A 296 -1.26 -13.16 14.87
N ALA A 297 -1.61 -14.13 14.02
CA ALA A 297 -1.21 -15.52 14.19
C ALA A 297 0.05 -15.91 13.41
N ASN A 298 0.30 -15.28 12.25
CA ASN A 298 1.44 -15.61 11.42
C ASN A 298 2.74 -14.92 11.88
N ASN A 299 3.87 -15.49 11.50
CA ASN A 299 5.17 -15.00 11.91
C ASN A 299 5.89 -14.15 10.83
N SER A 300 5.20 -13.67 9.81
CA SER A 300 5.80 -12.95 8.67
C SER A 300 5.49 -11.45 8.66
N TRP A 301 4.33 -11.03 9.14
CA TRP A 301 3.92 -9.64 9.04
C TRP A 301 4.70 -8.73 9.99
N LEU A 302 5.44 -7.78 9.42
CA LEU A 302 6.03 -6.67 10.16
C LEU A 302 4.96 -5.62 10.46
N TRP A 303 4.07 -5.39 9.48
CA TRP A 303 3.05 -4.36 9.57
C TRP A 303 1.79 -4.75 8.83
N GLY A 304 0.65 -4.55 9.49
CA GLY A 304 -0.69 -4.66 8.92
C GLY A 304 -1.61 -3.60 9.50
N ILE A 305 -2.74 -3.37 8.85
CA ILE A 305 -3.80 -2.50 9.36
C ILE A 305 -4.98 -3.37 9.75
N GLY A 306 -5.36 -3.31 11.03
CA GLY A 306 -6.45 -4.12 11.57
C GLY A 306 -7.80 -3.73 10.98
N CYS A 307 -8.55 -4.73 10.50
CA CYS A 307 -9.91 -4.57 9.99
C CYS A 307 -10.92 -5.22 10.92
N THR A 308 -12.04 -4.54 11.12
CA THR A 308 -13.20 -5.07 11.85
C THR A 308 -14.44 -5.05 10.95
N SER A 309 -15.50 -5.72 11.36
CA SER A 309 -16.78 -5.70 10.62
C SER A 309 -17.40 -4.32 10.46
N GLU A 310 -16.91 -3.31 11.17
CA GLU A 310 -17.39 -1.92 11.08
C GLU A 310 -16.69 -1.12 9.96
N ASN A 311 -15.54 -1.61 9.47
CA ASN A 311 -14.72 -0.89 8.49
C ASN A 311 -15.16 -1.07 7.04
N PHE A 312 -15.97 -2.09 6.72
CA PHE A 312 -16.33 -2.43 5.35
C PHE A 312 -17.79 -2.84 5.22
N ASN A 313 -18.26 -2.88 3.96
CA ASN A 313 -19.54 -3.49 3.59
C ASN A 313 -19.36 -4.91 3.05
N ASN A 314 -20.44 -5.57 2.63
CA ASN A 314 -20.40 -6.95 2.14
C ASN A 314 -19.68 -7.16 0.80
N ILE A 315 -19.17 -6.10 0.16
CA ILE A 315 -18.59 -6.17 -1.18
C ILE A 315 -17.22 -5.50 -1.29
N GLY A 316 -16.90 -4.53 -0.43
CA GLY A 316 -15.68 -3.72 -0.53
C GLY A 316 -14.57 -4.19 0.40
N CYS A 317 -13.86 -5.27 0.07
CA CYS A 317 -12.62 -5.65 0.74
C CYS A 317 -11.79 -6.59 -0.14
N GLN A 318 -10.52 -6.79 0.21
CA GLN A 318 -9.62 -7.66 -0.55
C GLN A 318 -10.11 -9.12 -0.58
N ALA A 319 -10.59 -9.67 0.53
CA ALA A 319 -11.11 -11.04 0.56
C ALA A 319 -12.27 -11.25 -0.42
N ALA A 320 -13.21 -10.28 -0.46
CA ALA A 320 -14.33 -10.33 -1.42
C ALA A 320 -13.88 -10.20 -2.87
N MET A 321 -12.71 -9.62 -3.14
CA MET A 321 -12.20 -9.43 -4.50
C MET A 321 -11.22 -10.53 -4.92
N LEU A 322 -10.34 -10.98 -4.02
CA LEU A 322 -9.18 -11.80 -4.36
C LEU A 322 -9.27 -13.25 -3.88
N CYS A 323 -10.40 -13.69 -3.35
CA CYS A 323 -10.56 -15.08 -2.92
C CYS A 323 -11.88 -15.68 -3.38
N CYS A 324 -11.83 -16.76 -4.13
CA CYS A 324 -13.00 -17.47 -4.64
C CYS A 324 -13.79 -18.22 -3.55
N GLU A 325 -13.24 -18.40 -2.37
CA GLU A 325 -13.89 -19.11 -1.26
C GLU A 325 -15.04 -18.32 -0.63
N GLY A 326 -15.09 -16.98 -0.80
CA GLY A 326 -16.18 -16.16 -0.30
C GLY A 326 -17.48 -16.36 -1.06
N GLN A 327 -18.60 -16.60 -0.33
CA GLN A 327 -19.94 -16.74 -0.94
C GLN A 327 -20.70 -15.41 -0.97
N TRP A 328 -19.99 -14.31 -0.95
CA TRP A 328 -20.56 -12.96 -0.98
C TRP A 328 -19.73 -12.03 -1.86
N GLY A 329 -20.31 -10.85 -2.11
CA GLY A 329 -19.61 -9.76 -2.77
C GLY A 329 -19.15 -10.09 -4.18
N TYR A 330 -17.94 -9.75 -4.49
CA TYR A 330 -17.37 -9.91 -5.82
C TYR A 330 -16.73 -11.29 -6.07
N ALA A 331 -16.47 -12.09 -5.04
CA ALA A 331 -15.87 -13.40 -5.22
C ALA A 331 -16.63 -14.27 -6.24
N PRO A 332 -17.96 -14.45 -6.12
CA PRO A 332 -18.72 -15.21 -7.11
C PRO A 332 -19.05 -14.44 -8.40
N LEU A 333 -18.92 -13.10 -8.41
CA LEU A 333 -19.36 -12.28 -9.53
C LEU A 333 -18.23 -11.83 -10.45
N SER A 334 -17.04 -11.59 -9.91
CA SER A 334 -15.92 -11.02 -10.64
C SER A 334 -14.79 -12.00 -10.89
N GLN A 335 -14.64 -13.03 -10.08
CA GLN A 335 -13.71 -14.14 -10.21
C GLN A 335 -12.33 -13.72 -10.71
N LEU A 336 -11.42 -13.42 -9.78
CA LEU A 336 -10.06 -12.98 -10.08
C LEU A 336 -9.07 -14.13 -9.88
N GLY A 337 -8.08 -14.19 -10.74
CA GLY A 337 -7.05 -15.20 -10.67
C GLY A 337 -5.71 -14.76 -11.22
N LEU A 338 -4.78 -15.69 -11.23
CA LEU A 338 -3.44 -15.45 -11.76
C LEU A 338 -3.45 -15.50 -13.29
N ASN A 339 -2.63 -14.65 -13.89
CA ASN A 339 -2.28 -14.77 -15.31
C ASN A 339 -1.76 -16.19 -15.59
N LYS A 340 -2.38 -16.86 -16.57
CA LYS A 340 -2.06 -18.25 -16.95
C LYS A 340 -0.55 -18.43 -17.24
N ALA A 341 0.06 -17.52 -17.98
CA ALA A 341 1.48 -17.63 -18.31
C ALA A 341 2.38 -17.54 -17.07
N THR A 342 1.99 -16.78 -16.06
CA THR A 342 2.68 -16.72 -14.76
C THR A 342 2.48 -18.02 -14.00
N TYR A 343 1.24 -18.52 -13.90
CA TYR A 343 0.94 -19.79 -13.23
C TYR A 343 1.73 -20.97 -13.80
N GLU A 344 1.80 -21.09 -15.13
CA GLU A 344 2.48 -22.19 -15.80
C GLU A 344 4.00 -22.18 -15.59
N LYS A 345 4.59 -21.02 -15.28
CA LYS A 345 6.00 -20.88 -14.91
C LYS A 345 6.33 -21.28 -13.48
N ILE A 346 5.34 -21.29 -12.58
CA ILE A 346 5.54 -21.72 -11.19
C ILE A 346 5.83 -23.23 -11.19
N LYS A 347 6.94 -23.63 -10.57
CA LYS A 347 7.34 -25.02 -10.48
C LYS A 347 6.34 -25.85 -9.66
N ASP A 348 6.15 -27.10 -10.02
CA ASP A 348 5.19 -27.98 -9.34
C ASP A 348 5.55 -28.24 -7.86
N GLY A 349 6.80 -28.24 -7.48
CA GLY A 349 7.23 -28.37 -6.07
C GLY A 349 7.08 -27.11 -5.22
N ASP A 350 6.70 -25.97 -5.81
CA ASP A 350 6.51 -24.72 -5.11
C ASP A 350 5.12 -24.67 -4.43
N PHE A 351 5.10 -24.68 -3.11
CA PHE A 351 3.82 -24.71 -2.37
C PHE A 351 2.94 -23.47 -2.61
N ARG A 352 3.52 -22.35 -3.05
CA ARG A 352 2.78 -21.12 -3.36
C ARG A 352 1.85 -21.30 -4.56
N LYS A 353 2.16 -22.25 -5.47
CA LYS A 353 1.30 -22.59 -6.61
C LYS A 353 -0.12 -22.99 -6.17
N ALA A 354 -0.24 -23.55 -4.97
CA ALA A 354 -1.53 -23.91 -4.37
C ALA A 354 -2.39 -22.69 -3.94
N SER A 355 -1.88 -21.47 -4.08
CA SER A 355 -2.68 -20.24 -3.87
C SER A 355 -3.66 -19.97 -5.03
N TRP A 356 -3.63 -20.77 -6.07
CA TRP A 356 -4.54 -20.67 -7.22
C TRP A 356 -5.02 -22.05 -7.62
N LEU A 357 -6.21 -22.11 -8.18
CA LEU A 357 -6.74 -23.33 -8.76
C LEU A 357 -5.92 -23.75 -9.99
N ASP A 358 -5.94 -25.04 -10.30
CA ASP A 358 -5.25 -25.56 -11.48
C ASP A 358 -6.00 -25.25 -12.80
N ALA A 359 -5.49 -25.74 -13.91
CA ALA A 359 -6.09 -25.58 -15.23
C ALA A 359 -7.48 -26.23 -15.38
N ASN A 360 -7.87 -27.10 -14.46
CA ASN A 360 -9.18 -27.76 -14.40
C ASN A 360 -10.09 -27.14 -13.32
N ALA A 361 -9.72 -25.98 -12.78
CA ALA A 361 -10.39 -25.32 -11.68
C ALA A 361 -10.46 -26.19 -10.40
N GLN A 362 -9.43 -27.01 -10.18
CA GLN A 362 -9.31 -27.86 -8.99
C GLN A 362 -8.24 -27.31 -8.04
N ALA A 363 -8.47 -27.48 -6.76
CA ALA A 363 -7.48 -27.15 -5.75
C ALA A 363 -6.33 -28.16 -5.73
N HIS A 364 -5.14 -27.69 -5.40
CA HIS A 364 -4.01 -28.57 -5.13
C HIS A 364 -4.22 -29.28 -3.79
N ALA A 365 -4.32 -30.59 -3.81
CA ALA A 365 -4.46 -31.41 -2.61
C ALA A 365 -3.11 -32.03 -2.18
N PRO A 366 -2.88 -32.26 -0.89
CA PRO A 366 -3.56 -31.63 0.23
C PRO A 366 -2.94 -30.25 0.48
N LEU A 367 -3.75 -29.25 0.72
CA LEU A 367 -3.23 -28.03 1.33
C LEU A 367 -2.90 -28.35 2.78
N ALA A 368 -1.64 -28.16 3.17
CA ALA A 368 -1.24 -28.32 4.55
C ALA A 368 -1.99 -27.31 5.45
N GLY A 369 -2.23 -27.66 6.69
CA GLY A 369 -2.94 -26.79 7.63
C GLY A 369 -4.42 -26.66 7.39
N SER A 370 -5.00 -27.58 6.62
CA SER A 370 -6.45 -27.66 6.53
C SER A 370 -7.07 -27.74 7.90
N ALA A 371 -8.19 -27.04 8.08
CA ALA A 371 -8.95 -27.08 9.30
C ALA A 371 -9.06 -28.51 9.82
N ALA A 372 -8.99 -28.69 11.14
CA ALA A 372 -8.92 -29.99 11.80
C ALA A 372 -10.00 -31.01 11.42
N ASP A 373 -11.05 -30.56 10.72
CA ASP A 373 -12.14 -31.36 10.19
C ASP A 373 -11.97 -31.75 8.70
N GLY A 374 -10.80 -31.48 8.09
CA GLY A 374 -10.54 -31.78 6.68
C GLY A 374 -11.23 -30.86 5.68
N LYS A 375 -11.89 -29.80 6.13
CA LYS A 375 -12.63 -28.85 5.31
C LYS A 375 -11.75 -27.70 4.80
N VAL A 376 -10.61 -28.02 4.25
CA VAL A 376 -9.64 -27.02 3.79
C VAL A 376 -10.05 -26.32 2.56
N PHE A 377 -10.77 -27.02 1.77
CA PHE A 377 -11.16 -26.55 0.49
C PHE A 377 -12.62 -26.69 0.32
N LEU A 378 -13.18 -25.59 0.02
CA LEU A 378 -14.56 -25.47 -0.29
C LEU A 378 -14.96 -26.29 -1.50
N TYR A 379 -14.03 -26.53 -2.40
CA TYR A 379 -14.21 -27.45 -3.54
C TYR A 379 -14.28 -28.92 -3.19
N GLY A 380 -14.22 -29.30 -1.98
CA GLY A 380 -14.45 -30.65 -1.50
C GLY A 380 -15.50 -30.70 -0.41
N ASN A 381 -16.09 -29.54 -0.10
CA ASN A 381 -17.12 -29.44 0.91
C ASN A 381 -18.49 -29.42 0.21
N GLU A 382 -19.24 -30.52 0.35
CA GLU A 382 -20.58 -30.65 -0.23
C GLU A 382 -21.56 -29.57 0.24
N ASP A 383 -21.29 -28.93 1.39
CA ASP A 383 -22.09 -27.85 1.94
C ASP A 383 -21.76 -26.46 1.36
N LEU A 384 -20.67 -26.33 0.60
CA LEU A 384 -20.22 -25.08 0.03
C LEU A 384 -20.19 -25.17 -1.49
N GLN A 385 -21.23 -24.71 -2.12
CA GLN A 385 -21.30 -24.59 -3.57
C GLN A 385 -20.64 -23.29 -4.00
N ILE A 386 -19.42 -23.36 -4.54
CA ILE A 386 -18.84 -22.23 -5.26
C ILE A 386 -19.38 -22.28 -6.69
N PRO A 387 -20.19 -21.31 -7.09
CA PRO A 387 -20.76 -21.33 -8.43
C PRO A 387 -19.65 -21.22 -9.47
N ALA A 388 -19.53 -22.24 -10.32
CA ALA A 388 -18.73 -22.21 -11.55
C ALA A 388 -17.29 -21.68 -11.39
N ALA A 389 -16.49 -22.31 -10.53
CA ALA A 389 -15.07 -22.03 -10.38
C ALA A 389 -14.33 -21.97 -11.72
N LYS A 390 -13.40 -21.04 -11.86
CA LYS A 390 -12.61 -20.86 -13.07
C LYS A 390 -11.18 -21.34 -12.87
N PRO A 391 -10.49 -21.84 -13.92
CA PRO A 391 -9.07 -22.13 -13.86
C PRO A 391 -8.27 -20.92 -13.37
N TYR A 392 -7.27 -21.16 -12.52
CA TYR A 392 -6.34 -20.16 -11.97
C TYR A 392 -6.95 -19.15 -10.99
N GLU A 393 -8.20 -19.34 -10.56
CA GLU A 393 -8.87 -18.48 -9.58
C GLU A 393 -8.14 -18.49 -8.23
N SER A 394 -8.09 -17.35 -7.58
CA SER A 394 -7.26 -17.17 -6.39
C SER A 394 -7.94 -17.59 -5.10
N ILE A 395 -7.13 -18.12 -4.17
CA ILE A 395 -7.47 -18.45 -2.79
C ILE A 395 -6.47 -17.86 -1.79
N LYS A 396 -5.56 -17.00 -2.22
CA LYS A 396 -4.50 -16.46 -1.35
C LYS A 396 -5.05 -15.65 -0.17
N PHE A 397 -6.03 -14.78 -0.41
CA PHE A 397 -6.64 -13.91 0.61
C PHE A 397 -7.89 -14.56 1.21
N ARG A 398 -7.71 -15.66 1.92
CA ARG A 398 -8.80 -16.45 2.47
C ARG A 398 -9.65 -15.66 3.46
N PRO A 399 -10.96 -15.94 3.57
CA PRO A 399 -11.83 -15.30 4.55
C PRO A 399 -11.34 -15.47 5.98
N ALA A 400 -11.47 -14.42 6.80
CA ALA A 400 -11.08 -14.46 8.20
C ALA A 400 -11.78 -15.60 8.94
N GLN A 401 -11.03 -16.24 9.84
CA GLN A 401 -11.51 -17.38 10.64
C GLN A 401 -12.01 -18.57 9.79
N GLY A 402 -11.63 -18.65 8.50
CA GLY A 402 -12.15 -19.63 7.57
C GLY A 402 -13.65 -19.51 7.31
N ASN A 403 -14.25 -18.37 7.62
CA ASN A 403 -15.70 -18.17 7.47
C ASN A 403 -16.05 -17.69 6.06
N CYS A 404 -16.50 -18.61 5.23
CA CYS A 404 -16.80 -18.38 3.82
C CYS A 404 -18.25 -17.99 3.53
N THR A 405 -19.14 -18.02 4.52
CA THR A 405 -20.57 -17.79 4.35
C THR A 405 -21.08 -16.49 4.98
N ASN A 406 -20.45 -16.03 6.03
CA ASN A 406 -20.82 -14.80 6.72
C ASN A 406 -19.79 -13.69 6.46
N TYR A 407 -20.14 -12.74 5.63
CA TYR A 407 -19.25 -11.63 5.25
C TYR A 407 -18.83 -10.74 6.43
N THR A 408 -19.66 -10.60 7.48
CA THR A 408 -19.30 -9.78 8.64
C THR A 408 -18.12 -10.35 9.43
N VAL A 409 -17.86 -11.64 9.28
CA VAL A 409 -16.67 -12.31 9.84
C VAL A 409 -15.61 -12.45 8.77
N GLY A 410 -15.94 -13.04 7.64
CA GLY A 410 -14.98 -13.43 6.61
C GLY A 410 -14.27 -12.26 5.92
N ASN A 411 -14.90 -11.09 5.84
CA ASN A 411 -14.28 -9.89 5.28
C ASN A 411 -13.32 -9.18 6.26
N ALA A 412 -13.36 -9.51 7.55
CA ALA A 412 -12.53 -8.88 8.57
C ALA A 412 -11.08 -9.42 8.53
N ILE A 413 -10.45 -9.36 7.36
CA ILE A 413 -9.03 -9.64 7.18
C ILE A 413 -8.25 -8.33 7.27
N ASP A 414 -7.14 -8.35 7.99
CA ASP A 414 -6.25 -7.21 8.08
C ASP A 414 -5.61 -6.89 6.71
N ALA A 415 -5.40 -5.61 6.45
CA ALA A 415 -4.66 -5.20 5.26
C ALA A 415 -3.17 -5.35 5.50
N VAL A 416 -2.49 -6.16 4.68
CA VAL A 416 -1.03 -6.34 4.74
C VAL A 416 -0.32 -5.10 4.20
N MET A 417 0.63 -4.55 4.97
CA MET A 417 1.44 -3.40 4.59
C MET A 417 2.91 -3.74 4.38
N MET A 418 3.43 -4.72 5.13
CA MET A 418 4.82 -5.13 5.04
C MET A 418 5.00 -6.52 5.63
N ARG A 419 5.68 -7.40 4.91
CA ARG A 419 6.10 -8.73 5.38
C ARG A 419 7.62 -8.84 5.37
N VAL A 420 8.15 -9.74 6.20
CA VAL A 420 9.59 -9.95 6.29
C VAL A 420 10.20 -10.44 4.98
N GLU A 421 9.45 -11.18 4.19
CA GLU A 421 9.89 -11.65 2.86
C GLU A 421 10.28 -10.49 1.94
N GLU A 422 9.61 -9.34 2.05
CA GLU A 422 9.97 -8.16 1.28
C GLU A 422 11.38 -7.67 1.61
N MET A 423 11.79 -7.75 2.87
CA MET A 423 13.15 -7.40 3.28
C MET A 423 14.19 -8.32 2.65
N TRP A 424 13.87 -9.61 2.48
CA TRP A 424 14.72 -10.54 1.74
C TRP A 424 14.87 -10.12 0.28
N PHE A 425 13.79 -9.76 -0.40
CA PHE A 425 13.83 -9.32 -1.80
C PHE A 425 14.54 -7.97 -1.98
N ILE A 426 14.33 -7.01 -1.08
CA ILE A 426 15.09 -5.75 -1.09
C ILE A 426 16.59 -6.02 -0.96
N LYS A 427 16.98 -6.89 -0.05
CA LYS A 427 18.39 -7.28 0.14
C LYS A 427 18.96 -7.98 -1.08
N MET A 428 18.21 -8.92 -1.69
CA MET A 428 18.62 -9.61 -2.92
C MET A 428 18.88 -8.65 -4.06
N GLU A 429 17.94 -7.75 -4.33
CA GLU A 429 18.05 -6.75 -5.38
C GLU A 429 19.22 -5.80 -5.13
N ALA A 430 19.32 -5.24 -3.93
CA ALA A 430 20.39 -4.31 -3.56
C ALA A 430 21.79 -4.96 -3.64
N LEU A 431 21.94 -6.22 -3.23
CA LEU A 431 23.18 -6.99 -3.39
C LEU A 431 23.56 -7.16 -4.87
N ALA A 432 22.61 -7.57 -5.70
CA ALA A 432 22.87 -7.77 -7.14
C ALA A 432 23.25 -6.46 -7.82
N GLN A 433 22.50 -5.39 -7.58
CA GLN A 433 22.74 -4.07 -8.17
C GLN A 433 24.04 -3.41 -7.67
N SER A 434 24.52 -3.74 -6.47
CA SER A 434 25.83 -3.29 -5.97
C SER A 434 27.01 -4.20 -6.37
N GLY A 435 26.80 -5.10 -7.35
CA GLY A 435 27.87 -5.96 -7.89
C GLY A 435 28.17 -7.21 -7.06
N LYS A 436 27.37 -7.53 -6.05
CA LYS A 436 27.51 -8.72 -5.17
C LYS A 436 26.60 -9.86 -5.64
N LEU A 437 26.61 -10.13 -6.95
CA LEU A 437 25.74 -11.13 -7.59
C LEU A 437 25.84 -12.54 -6.97
N PRO A 438 27.02 -13.08 -6.61
CA PRO A 438 27.10 -14.38 -5.96
C PRO A 438 26.37 -14.44 -4.61
N GLU A 439 26.44 -13.36 -3.82
CA GLU A 439 25.77 -13.26 -2.52
C GLU A 439 24.25 -13.16 -2.71
N ALA A 440 23.79 -12.34 -3.68
CA ALA A 440 22.40 -12.24 -4.06
C ALA A 440 21.82 -13.59 -4.51
N THR A 441 22.56 -14.31 -5.36
CA THR A 441 22.15 -15.64 -5.87
C THR A 441 22.07 -16.67 -4.74
N ALA A 442 23.00 -16.65 -3.80
CA ALA A 442 22.97 -17.54 -2.63
C ALA A 442 21.75 -17.23 -1.73
N LEU A 443 21.43 -15.94 -1.55
CA LEU A 443 20.28 -15.52 -0.75
C LEU A 443 18.96 -15.91 -1.43
N LEU A 444 18.84 -15.74 -2.75
CA LEU A 444 17.68 -16.20 -3.51
C LEU A 444 17.50 -17.71 -3.39
N LYS A 445 18.60 -18.48 -3.51
CA LYS A 445 18.53 -19.93 -3.31
C LYS A 445 18.02 -20.29 -1.92
N GLN A 446 18.56 -19.65 -0.88
CA GLN A 446 18.11 -19.87 0.49
C GLN A 446 16.62 -19.58 0.66
N PHE A 447 16.12 -18.49 0.09
CA PHE A 447 14.71 -18.16 0.11
C PHE A 447 13.86 -19.20 -0.63
N MET A 448 14.29 -19.60 -1.82
CA MET A 448 13.54 -20.56 -2.64
C MET A 448 13.53 -21.97 -2.05
N ASP A 449 14.55 -22.36 -1.29
CA ASP A 449 14.55 -23.62 -0.53
C ASP A 449 13.49 -23.64 0.58
N LEU A 450 13.00 -22.47 1.02
CA LEU A 450 11.82 -22.34 1.90
C LEU A 450 10.50 -22.44 1.15
N ARG A 451 10.48 -22.38 -0.18
CA ARG A 451 9.30 -22.42 -1.04
C ARG A 451 9.16 -23.74 -1.79
N ILE A 452 10.28 -24.34 -2.17
CA ILE A 452 10.38 -25.64 -2.87
C ILE A 452 11.13 -26.60 -1.95
N LEU A 453 10.37 -27.32 -1.15
CA LEU A 453 10.89 -28.07 0.01
C LEU A 453 11.70 -29.34 -0.37
N ASP A 454 11.59 -29.81 -1.61
CA ASP A 454 12.33 -30.98 -2.11
C ASP A 454 13.78 -30.65 -2.54
N GLY A 455 14.21 -29.39 -2.39
CA GLY A 455 15.54 -28.93 -2.74
C GLY A 455 15.83 -28.87 -4.25
N SER A 456 14.82 -29.01 -5.10
CA SER A 456 14.98 -29.04 -6.57
C SER A 456 15.24 -27.66 -7.20
N TYR A 457 15.18 -26.57 -6.44
CA TYR A 457 15.46 -25.23 -6.96
C TYR A 457 16.94 -25.08 -7.35
N SER A 458 17.17 -24.58 -8.56
CA SER A 458 18.52 -24.42 -9.11
C SER A 458 18.75 -23.00 -9.60
N THR A 459 19.89 -22.44 -9.20
CA THR A 459 20.40 -21.14 -9.63
C THR A 459 21.40 -21.22 -10.78
N ALA A 460 21.59 -22.39 -11.38
CA ALA A 460 22.63 -22.63 -12.40
C ALA A 460 22.52 -21.75 -13.66
N LYS A 461 21.35 -21.13 -13.90
CA LYS A 461 21.10 -20.22 -15.02
C LYS A 461 21.22 -18.73 -14.66
N LEU A 462 21.55 -18.40 -13.42
CA LEU A 462 21.62 -17.03 -12.90
C LEU A 462 23.07 -16.52 -12.92
N GLY A 463 23.70 -16.54 -14.11
CA GLY A 463 25.12 -16.23 -14.28
C GLY A 463 25.44 -14.75 -14.49
N ASP A 464 24.44 -13.91 -14.74
CA ASP A 464 24.56 -12.48 -14.97
C ASP A 464 23.45 -11.71 -14.26
N LEU A 465 23.59 -10.38 -14.20
CA LEU A 465 22.65 -9.51 -13.49
C LEU A 465 21.23 -9.60 -14.05
N ASP A 466 21.09 -9.61 -15.37
CA ASP A 466 19.77 -9.58 -16.01
C ASP A 466 18.99 -10.88 -15.73
N SER A 467 19.64 -12.02 -15.91
CA SER A 467 19.05 -13.33 -15.62
C SER A 467 18.68 -13.49 -14.13
N PHE A 468 19.50 -12.93 -13.23
CA PHE A 468 19.21 -12.90 -11.81
C PHE A 468 17.98 -12.01 -11.49
N ILE A 469 17.97 -10.78 -12.00
CA ILE A 469 16.86 -9.82 -11.77
C ILE A 469 15.55 -10.38 -12.32
N ASP A 470 15.56 -11.00 -13.51
CA ASP A 470 14.36 -11.60 -14.09
C ASP A 470 13.80 -12.73 -13.22
N GLU A 471 14.65 -13.62 -12.72
CA GLU A 471 14.23 -14.71 -11.85
C GLU A 471 13.78 -14.20 -10.48
N MET A 472 14.56 -13.33 -9.84
CA MET A 472 14.22 -12.72 -8.55
C MET A 472 12.88 -11.98 -8.64
N PHE A 473 12.67 -11.20 -9.68
CA PHE A 473 11.43 -10.46 -9.91
C PHE A 473 10.24 -11.40 -10.17
N PHE A 474 10.43 -12.48 -10.96
CA PHE A 474 9.41 -13.51 -11.12
C PHE A 474 9.00 -14.13 -9.77
N GLN A 475 9.97 -14.49 -8.95
CA GLN A 475 9.71 -15.04 -7.63
C GLN A 475 9.00 -14.04 -6.70
N LYS A 476 9.33 -12.75 -6.82
CA LYS A 476 8.67 -11.66 -6.09
C LYS A 476 7.20 -11.50 -6.54
N ARG A 477 6.92 -11.60 -7.83
CA ARG A 477 5.55 -11.55 -8.37
C ARG A 477 4.67 -12.68 -7.82
N VAL A 478 5.20 -13.90 -7.74
CA VAL A 478 4.50 -15.05 -7.14
C VAL A 478 4.27 -14.83 -5.64
N GLU A 479 5.27 -14.33 -4.94
CA GLU A 479 5.22 -14.12 -3.49
C GLU A 479 4.20 -13.05 -3.09
N PHE A 480 4.21 -11.89 -3.77
CA PHE A 480 3.47 -10.71 -3.38
C PHE A 480 2.23 -10.42 -4.24
N TRP A 481 1.75 -11.40 -5.02
CA TRP A 481 0.53 -11.25 -5.80
C TRP A 481 -0.64 -10.73 -4.96
N GLY A 482 -1.27 -9.64 -5.39
CA GLY A 482 -2.43 -9.04 -4.74
C GLY A 482 -2.10 -8.17 -3.52
N GLU A 483 -0.82 -7.95 -3.17
CA GLU A 483 -0.40 -7.15 -2.01
C GLU A 483 -0.12 -5.67 -2.34
N GLY A 484 -0.25 -5.25 -3.60
CA GLY A 484 -0.20 -3.85 -4.03
C GLY A 484 1.19 -3.22 -4.11
N ILE A 485 2.26 -3.99 -3.87
CA ILE A 485 3.63 -3.45 -3.85
C ILE A 485 4.40 -3.62 -5.16
N LEU A 486 3.96 -4.52 -6.04
CA LEU A 486 4.71 -4.90 -7.24
C LEU A 486 4.84 -3.78 -8.27
N ILE A 487 3.91 -2.83 -8.30
CA ILE A 487 3.97 -1.68 -9.23
C ILE A 487 5.29 -0.90 -9.09
N PHE A 488 5.80 -0.79 -7.88
CA PHE A 488 7.06 -0.10 -7.61
C PHE A 488 8.25 -0.84 -8.22
N ASP A 489 8.25 -2.16 -8.18
CA ASP A 489 9.28 -3.00 -8.80
C ASP A 489 9.21 -2.94 -10.32
N TYR A 490 8.02 -3.08 -10.90
CA TYR A 490 7.81 -2.92 -12.34
C TYR A 490 8.35 -1.58 -12.84
N LYS A 491 8.01 -0.50 -12.12
CA LYS A 491 8.44 0.86 -12.45
C LYS A 491 9.94 1.07 -12.26
N ARG A 492 10.54 0.54 -11.17
CA ARG A 492 11.97 0.65 -10.88
C ARG A 492 12.83 -0.18 -11.84
N LEU A 493 12.45 -1.43 -12.08
CA LEU A 493 13.21 -2.39 -12.87
C LEU A 493 12.94 -2.32 -14.39
N ASP A 494 12.17 -1.34 -14.86
CA ASP A 494 11.79 -1.18 -16.27
C ASP A 494 11.16 -2.44 -16.88
N LYS A 495 10.25 -3.09 -16.14
CA LYS A 495 9.57 -4.30 -16.60
C LYS A 495 8.34 -3.96 -17.43
N GLY A 496 8.04 -4.81 -18.41
CA GLY A 496 6.88 -4.67 -19.28
C GLY A 496 5.64 -5.40 -18.78
N ILE A 497 4.57 -5.32 -19.57
CA ILE A 497 3.29 -6.01 -19.33
C ILE A 497 3.01 -6.93 -20.51
N THR A 498 2.63 -8.18 -20.24
CA THR A 498 2.17 -9.13 -21.26
C THR A 498 0.86 -9.78 -20.84
N ARG A 499 -0.25 -9.21 -21.29
CA ARG A 499 -1.60 -9.77 -21.10
C ARG A 499 -2.14 -10.43 -22.36
N GLY A 500 -1.72 -9.94 -23.56
CA GLY A 500 -2.14 -10.42 -24.87
C GLY A 500 -1.16 -11.46 -25.41
N TYR A 501 -1.58 -12.72 -25.44
CA TYR A 501 -0.86 -13.84 -26.06
C TYR A 501 -1.85 -14.96 -26.38
N GLU A 502 -1.47 -15.90 -27.24
CA GLU A 502 -2.33 -17.04 -27.62
C GLU A 502 -2.70 -17.89 -26.38
N GLY A 503 -3.98 -18.06 -26.14
CA GLY A 503 -4.50 -18.82 -25.00
C GLY A 503 -4.47 -18.06 -23.68
N THR A 504 -4.32 -16.74 -23.70
CA THR A 504 -4.41 -15.89 -22.49
C THR A 504 -5.76 -16.07 -21.79
N ASN A 505 -5.74 -15.97 -20.46
CA ASN A 505 -6.95 -15.93 -19.63
C ASN A 505 -7.41 -14.48 -19.30
N HIS A 506 -6.73 -13.47 -19.85
CA HIS A 506 -7.22 -12.11 -19.77
C HIS A 506 -8.34 -11.87 -20.80
N PRO A 507 -9.41 -11.13 -20.46
CA PRO A 507 -10.39 -10.67 -21.45
C PRO A 507 -9.71 -9.84 -22.54
N LEU A 508 -10.06 -10.09 -23.81
CA LEU A 508 -9.42 -9.42 -24.95
C LEU A 508 -9.52 -7.89 -24.88
N VAL A 509 -10.61 -7.37 -24.31
CA VAL A 509 -10.81 -5.91 -24.14
C VAL A 509 -9.79 -5.28 -23.18
N TRP A 510 -9.07 -6.08 -22.41
CA TRP A 510 -8.05 -5.65 -21.44
C TRP A 510 -6.71 -6.35 -21.62
N ALA A 511 -6.60 -7.17 -22.64
CA ALA A 511 -5.35 -7.81 -23.03
C ALA A 511 -4.51 -6.82 -23.85
N PHE A 512 -3.60 -6.13 -23.19
CA PHE A 512 -2.64 -5.25 -23.84
C PHE A 512 -1.21 -5.63 -23.43
N ASN A 513 -0.26 -5.26 -24.28
CA ASN A 513 1.16 -5.49 -24.05
C ASN A 513 1.89 -4.15 -24.02
N CYS A 514 2.90 -4.07 -23.17
CA CYS A 514 3.74 -2.90 -23.03
C CYS A 514 5.19 -3.37 -22.84
N GLU A 515 6.08 -2.94 -23.70
CA GLU A 515 7.51 -3.22 -23.60
C GLU A 515 8.19 -2.19 -22.70
N GLY A 516 8.80 -2.65 -21.60
CA GLY A 516 9.34 -1.77 -20.56
C GLY A 516 8.25 -1.03 -19.79
N ARG A 517 8.62 0.05 -19.13
CA ARG A 517 7.72 0.84 -18.26
C ARG A 517 6.47 1.28 -18.99
N SER A 518 5.32 1.00 -18.39
CA SER A 518 4.04 1.57 -18.83
C SER A 518 3.95 3.04 -18.45
N PRO A 519 3.56 3.93 -19.36
CA PRO A 519 3.30 5.33 -19.02
C PRO A 519 2.15 5.50 -18.02
N GLN A 520 1.28 4.50 -17.88
CA GLN A 520 0.19 4.48 -16.90
C GLN A 520 0.70 4.50 -15.44
N TRP A 521 1.94 4.10 -15.20
CA TRP A 521 2.55 4.13 -13.87
C TRP A 521 3.09 5.52 -13.47
N ASN A 522 3.05 6.49 -14.36
CA ASN A 522 3.30 7.89 -14.10
C ASN A 522 1.98 8.59 -13.78
N ILE A 523 1.49 8.37 -12.56
CA ILE A 523 0.14 8.81 -12.14
C ILE A 523 -0.02 10.31 -12.34
N VAL A 524 -1.15 10.71 -12.92
CA VAL A 524 -1.50 12.11 -13.16
C VAL A 524 -2.12 12.71 -11.90
N ILE A 525 -1.74 13.94 -11.55
CA ILE A 525 -2.32 14.66 -10.42
C ILE A 525 -3.75 15.08 -10.78
N THR A 526 -4.68 14.87 -9.87
CA THR A 526 -6.10 15.16 -10.05
C THR A 526 -6.36 16.64 -10.35
N ARG A 527 -7.37 16.91 -11.16
CA ARG A 527 -7.78 18.27 -11.54
C ARG A 527 -8.13 19.12 -10.32
N GLY A 528 -8.74 18.54 -9.31
CA GLY A 528 -9.10 19.24 -8.07
C GLY A 528 -7.91 19.91 -7.41
N GLU A 529 -6.74 19.26 -7.44
CA GLU A 529 -5.52 19.81 -6.85
C GLU A 529 -5.01 21.03 -7.62
N TYR A 530 -4.76 20.94 -8.92
CA TYR A 530 -4.15 22.07 -9.64
C TYR A 530 -5.12 23.22 -9.93
N GLN A 531 -6.43 23.04 -9.72
CA GLN A 531 -7.38 24.15 -9.68
C GLN A 531 -7.25 24.99 -8.40
N SER A 532 -6.80 24.38 -7.32
CA SER A 532 -6.60 25.04 -6.00
C SER A 532 -5.15 25.46 -5.82
N ASN A 533 -4.19 24.60 -6.19
CA ASN A 533 -2.76 24.81 -6.07
C ASN A 533 -2.17 25.20 -7.44
N THR A 534 -1.94 26.49 -7.63
CA THR A 534 -1.50 27.07 -8.91
C THR A 534 -0.05 26.77 -9.29
N ALA A 535 0.75 26.22 -8.36
CA ALA A 535 2.15 25.86 -8.59
C ALA A 535 2.34 24.45 -9.18
N ILE A 536 1.26 23.68 -9.35
CA ILE A 536 1.34 22.31 -9.87
C ILE A 536 1.63 22.28 -11.38
N VAL A 537 2.68 21.55 -11.73
CA VAL A 537 2.94 21.09 -13.09
C VAL A 537 2.66 19.58 -13.12
N ASN A 538 1.77 19.14 -14.02
CA ASN A 538 1.28 17.76 -14.03
C ASN A 538 2.18 16.80 -14.81
N ASN A 539 2.02 15.51 -14.59
CA ASN A 539 2.56 14.46 -15.46
C ASN A 539 1.79 14.42 -16.78
N PRO A 540 2.41 13.95 -17.88
CA PRO A 540 1.69 13.73 -19.13
C PRO A 540 0.54 12.74 -18.94
N ASP A 541 -0.61 13.04 -19.56
CA ASP A 541 -1.78 12.15 -19.53
C ASP A 541 -1.49 10.85 -20.29
N PRO A 542 -1.52 9.68 -19.63
CA PRO A 542 -1.23 8.40 -20.27
C PRO A 542 -2.45 7.78 -20.95
N SER A 543 -3.58 8.46 -20.98
CA SER A 543 -4.80 7.94 -21.61
C SER A 543 -4.57 7.60 -23.07
N GLN A 544 -5.10 6.46 -23.51
CA GLN A 544 -5.12 6.02 -24.92
C GLN A 544 -3.75 5.70 -25.55
N PHE A 545 -2.72 5.44 -24.74
CA PHE A 545 -1.42 5.07 -25.30
C PHE A 545 -1.34 3.62 -25.79
N THR A 546 -2.09 2.70 -25.16
CA THR A 546 -2.08 1.28 -25.51
C THR A 546 -3.16 0.91 -26.50
N LYS A 547 -2.89 -0.13 -27.28
CA LYS A 547 -3.88 -0.85 -28.06
C LYS A 547 -4.09 -2.23 -27.44
N ASN A 548 -5.34 -2.66 -27.41
CA ASN A 548 -5.65 -4.02 -27.00
C ASN A 548 -5.10 -5.02 -28.02
N TRP A 549 -4.60 -6.16 -27.54
CA TRP A 549 -4.20 -7.28 -28.38
C TRP A 549 -5.43 -7.85 -29.10
N THR A 550 -5.30 -8.09 -30.38
CA THR A 550 -6.42 -8.51 -31.24
C THR A 550 -6.50 -10.02 -31.49
N GLY A 551 -5.57 -10.79 -30.95
CA GLY A 551 -5.48 -12.23 -31.18
C GLY A 551 -4.78 -12.62 -32.48
N ALA A 552 -4.19 -11.67 -33.19
CA ALA A 552 -3.64 -11.85 -34.54
C ALA A 552 -2.13 -11.54 -34.66
N GLU A 553 -1.39 -11.44 -33.56
CA GLU A 553 0.06 -11.18 -33.59
C GLU A 553 0.85 -12.34 -33.02
#